data_9432c46377b5a8d69255b8cf520b1bda
#
_entry.id   9432c46377b5a8d69255b8cf520b1bda
#
_cell.length_a   1.000
_cell.length_b   1.000
_cell.length_c   1.000
_cell.angle_alpha   90.00
_cell.angle_beta   90.00
_cell.angle_gamma   90.00
#
_symmetry.space_group_name_H-M   'P 1'
#
loop_
_entity.id
_entity.type
_entity.pdbx_description
1 polymer ?
#
loop_
_entity_poly.entity_id
_entity_poly.type
_entity_poly.pdbx_seq_one_letter_code
_entity_poly.pdbx_strand_id
1 'polypeptide(L)'
;MPAVATSHASAPAPKRRPRRARAVPVTDTQLTAEQKRLIRLSFLRIEPALDLVAQLFFLKLFRLDPSVRKKFSGPVEIQARKFAAGAKLAMISLGHEDGLAPTLKLLGARHRQLGIRARHYRTMSRALVWTLERSLDKSFDRDTKDAWNTLLAYFTKVMAG
;
A
#
# COMPACT_ATOMS: atom_id res chain seq x y z
N MET A 1 -22.43 -47.62 -66.84
CA MET A 1 -23.09 -47.14 -65.64
C MET A 1 -22.02 -46.55 -64.77
N PRO A 2 -21.84 -45.19 -64.62
CA PRO A 2 -20.85 -44.63 -63.73
C PRO A 2 -21.41 -44.44 -62.34
N ALA A 3 -20.68 -44.80 -61.37
CA ALA A 3 -20.93 -44.63 -59.91
C ALA A 3 -20.84 -43.16 -59.50
N VAL A 4 -21.87 -42.68 -58.83
CA VAL A 4 -21.91 -41.33 -58.27
C VAL A 4 -21.13 -41.32 -56.95
N ALA A 5 -20.05 -40.57 -56.88
CA ALA A 5 -19.31 -40.30 -55.63
C ALA A 5 -19.99 -39.18 -54.85
N THR A 6 -20.60 -39.51 -53.70
CA THR A 6 -21.13 -38.52 -52.75
C THR A 6 -20.00 -37.96 -51.94
N SER A 7 -19.68 -36.69 -52.20
CA SER A 7 -18.74 -35.91 -51.41
C SER A 7 -19.40 -35.50 -50.09
N HIS A 8 -18.89 -36.04 -48.97
CA HIS A 8 -19.26 -35.56 -47.65
C HIS A 8 -18.46 -34.30 -47.33
N ALA A 9 -19.11 -33.16 -47.42
CA ALA A 9 -18.57 -31.90 -46.94
C ALA A 9 -18.53 -31.93 -45.41
N SER A 10 -17.31 -31.93 -44.87
CA SER A 10 -17.06 -31.82 -43.42
C SER A 10 -17.41 -30.40 -42.96
N ALA A 11 -18.34 -30.30 -42.02
CA ALA A 11 -18.70 -29.03 -41.40
C ALA A 11 -17.52 -28.46 -40.60
N PRO A 12 -17.25 -27.11 -40.63
CA PRO A 12 -16.17 -26.54 -39.87
C PRO A 12 -16.45 -26.59 -38.37
N ALA A 13 -15.46 -26.99 -37.59
CA ALA A 13 -15.52 -27.05 -36.14
C ALA A 13 -15.81 -25.65 -35.51
N PRO A 14 -16.64 -25.59 -34.45
CA PRO A 14 -16.98 -24.32 -33.83
C PRO A 14 -15.74 -23.65 -33.25
N LYS A 15 -15.47 -22.40 -33.65
CA LYS A 15 -14.39 -21.55 -33.11
C LYS A 15 -14.62 -21.39 -31.62
N ARG A 16 -13.73 -21.97 -30.79
CA ARG A 16 -13.70 -21.76 -29.35
C ARG A 16 -13.58 -20.26 -29.05
N ARG A 17 -14.63 -19.69 -28.47
CA ARG A 17 -14.56 -18.34 -27.91
C ARG A 17 -13.44 -18.30 -26.88
N PRO A 18 -12.58 -17.26 -26.90
CA PRO A 18 -11.57 -17.10 -25.85
C PRO A 18 -12.30 -17.06 -24.50
N ARG A 19 -11.95 -17.96 -23.59
CA ARG A 19 -12.38 -17.90 -22.19
C ARG A 19 -12.02 -16.50 -21.68
N ARG A 20 -13.02 -15.69 -21.41
CA ARG A 20 -12.81 -14.47 -20.61
C ARG A 20 -12.00 -14.89 -19.40
N ALA A 21 -10.79 -14.34 -19.28
CA ALA A 21 -9.99 -14.48 -18.09
C ALA A 21 -10.90 -14.13 -16.92
N ARG A 22 -11.17 -15.11 -16.06
CA ARG A 22 -11.90 -14.92 -14.81
C ARG A 22 -11.10 -13.86 -14.06
N ALA A 23 -11.71 -12.69 -13.87
CA ALA A 23 -11.10 -11.66 -13.04
C ALA A 23 -10.76 -12.31 -11.71
N VAL A 24 -9.47 -12.44 -11.42
CA VAL A 24 -8.99 -12.88 -10.12
C VAL A 24 -9.52 -11.84 -9.13
N PRO A 25 -10.25 -12.23 -8.09
CA PRO A 25 -10.68 -11.26 -7.10
C PRO A 25 -9.43 -10.52 -6.62
N VAL A 26 -9.50 -9.20 -6.65
CA VAL A 26 -8.44 -8.31 -6.17
C VAL A 26 -8.32 -8.55 -4.67
N THR A 27 -7.47 -9.51 -4.32
CA THR A 27 -7.12 -9.81 -2.94
C THR A 27 -6.05 -8.82 -2.48
N ASP A 28 -6.15 -8.48 -1.31
CA ASP A 28 -5.75 -7.35 -0.50
C ASP A 28 -4.34 -6.89 -0.72
N THR A 29 -3.36 -6.98 -0.96
CA THR A 29 -2.14 -6.28 -1.34
C THR A 29 -1.53 -6.93 -2.57
N GLN A 30 -1.61 -6.26 -3.67
CA GLN A 30 -0.90 -6.68 -4.87
C GLN A 30 0.58 -6.24 -4.84
N LEU A 31 1.20 -6.25 -3.66
CA LEU A 31 2.64 -6.07 -3.57
C LEU A 31 3.33 -7.30 -4.12
N THR A 32 4.16 -7.11 -5.13
CA THR A 32 5.05 -8.15 -5.63
C THR A 32 6.10 -8.51 -4.58
N ALA A 33 6.72 -9.68 -4.70
CA ALA A 33 7.84 -10.07 -3.85
C ALA A 33 8.98 -9.04 -3.89
N GLU A 34 9.24 -8.46 -5.06
CA GLU A 34 10.25 -7.42 -5.25
C GLU A 34 9.86 -6.12 -4.53
N GLN A 35 8.62 -5.69 -4.64
CA GLN A 35 8.14 -4.51 -3.89
C GLN A 35 8.27 -4.70 -2.39
N LYS A 36 7.89 -5.86 -1.85
CA LYS A 36 8.08 -6.19 -0.43
C LYS A 36 9.56 -6.15 -0.03
N ARG A 37 10.43 -6.67 -0.88
CA ARG A 37 11.89 -6.62 -0.66
C ARG A 37 12.39 -5.18 -0.61
N LEU A 38 12.02 -4.33 -1.57
CA LEU A 38 12.42 -2.92 -1.63
C LEU A 38 11.95 -2.14 -0.40
N ILE A 39 10.70 -2.35 0.03
CA ILE A 39 10.14 -1.73 1.23
C ILE A 39 10.95 -2.15 2.47
N ARG A 40 11.21 -3.44 2.65
CA ARG A 40 11.98 -3.94 3.80
C ARG A 40 13.40 -3.40 3.83
N LEU A 41 14.11 -3.43 2.70
CA LEU A 41 15.49 -2.95 2.62
C LEU A 41 15.58 -1.45 2.90
N SER A 42 14.67 -0.66 2.35
CA SER A 42 14.63 0.78 2.62
C SER A 42 14.24 1.08 4.07
N PHE A 43 13.32 0.32 4.66
CA PHE A 43 12.96 0.46 6.07
C PHE A 43 14.13 0.16 7.00
N LEU A 44 14.86 -0.93 6.76
CA LEU A 44 16.04 -1.29 7.56
C LEU A 44 17.09 -0.19 7.61
N ARG A 45 17.21 0.61 6.56
CA ARG A 45 18.16 1.75 6.52
C ARG A 45 17.75 2.90 7.42
N ILE A 46 16.47 3.14 7.63
CA ILE A 46 15.95 4.22 8.47
C ILE A 46 15.64 3.75 9.90
N GLU A 47 15.53 2.45 10.12
CA GLU A 47 15.13 1.87 11.42
C GLU A 47 16.00 2.34 12.59
N PRO A 48 17.34 2.47 12.49
CA PRO A 48 18.17 2.96 13.59
C PRO A 48 17.82 4.39 14.04
N ALA A 49 17.25 5.20 13.16
CA ALA A 49 16.85 6.59 13.44
C ALA A 49 15.33 6.78 13.31
N LEU A 50 14.53 5.72 13.46
CA LEU A 50 13.11 5.72 13.12
C LEU A 50 12.30 6.75 13.91
N ASP A 51 12.65 7.02 15.16
CA ASP A 51 11.97 8.04 15.96
C ASP A 51 12.19 9.46 15.39
N LEU A 52 13.39 9.75 14.90
CA LEU A 52 13.68 11.03 14.23
C LEU A 52 12.99 11.12 12.87
N VAL A 53 12.99 10.03 12.11
CA VAL A 53 12.26 9.95 10.83
C VAL A 53 10.76 10.17 11.05
N ALA A 54 10.18 9.57 12.10
CA ALA A 54 8.79 9.74 12.46
C ALA A 54 8.49 11.20 12.91
N GLN A 55 9.38 11.85 13.65
CA GLN A 55 9.23 13.27 13.98
C GLN A 55 9.24 14.14 12.72
N LEU A 56 10.15 13.89 11.79
CA LEU A 56 10.19 14.59 10.49
C LEU A 56 8.90 14.41 9.71
N PHE A 57 8.34 13.19 9.72
CA PHE A 57 7.03 12.92 9.11
C PHE A 57 5.93 13.79 9.73
N PHE A 58 5.81 13.84 11.04
CA PHE A 58 4.78 14.67 11.70
C PHE A 58 4.97 16.16 11.45
N LEU A 59 6.20 16.66 11.47
CA LEU A 59 6.49 18.05 11.13
C LEU A 59 6.05 18.38 9.70
N LYS A 60 6.35 17.50 8.76
CA LYS A 60 5.92 17.65 7.36
C LYS A 60 4.40 17.57 7.23
N LEU A 61 3.76 16.61 7.90
CA LEU A 61 2.31 16.42 7.90
C LEU A 61 1.59 17.67 8.38
N PHE A 62 2.01 18.22 9.54
CA PHE A 62 1.38 19.39 10.13
C PHE A 62 1.63 20.67 9.33
N ARG A 63 2.74 20.72 8.58
CA ARG A 63 3.00 21.81 7.64
C ARG A 63 2.12 21.72 6.40
N LEU A 64 1.84 20.53 5.90
CA LEU A 64 0.97 20.31 4.74
C LEU A 64 -0.51 20.51 5.09
N ASP A 65 -0.91 20.13 6.28
CA ASP A 65 -2.28 20.29 6.77
C ASP A 65 -2.29 20.62 8.27
N PRO A 66 -2.28 21.93 8.62
CA PRO A 66 -2.31 22.35 10.02
C PRO A 66 -3.57 21.88 10.77
N SER A 67 -4.66 21.55 10.08
CA SER A 67 -5.89 21.06 10.71
C SER A 67 -5.70 19.68 11.33
N VAL A 68 -4.77 18.88 10.78
CA VAL A 68 -4.41 17.56 11.31
C VAL A 68 -3.70 17.68 12.65
N ARG A 69 -2.90 18.74 12.87
CA ARG A 69 -2.20 18.95 14.15
C ARG A 69 -3.17 18.93 15.35
N LYS A 70 -4.34 19.55 15.18
CA LYS A 70 -5.36 19.63 16.24
C LYS A 70 -5.99 18.28 16.60
N LYS A 71 -5.81 17.27 15.76
CA LYS A 71 -6.36 15.93 15.96
C LYS A 71 -5.40 15.01 16.74
N PHE A 72 -4.16 15.42 16.91
CA PHE A 72 -3.15 14.72 17.68
C PHE A 72 -2.85 15.50 18.96
N SER A 73 -3.13 14.90 20.10
CA SER A 73 -2.85 15.49 21.42
C SER A 73 -1.42 15.19 21.86
N GLY A 74 -0.83 16.13 22.61
CA GLY A 74 0.47 15.96 23.24
C GLY A 74 1.67 16.22 22.31
N PRO A 75 2.87 15.99 22.84
CA PRO A 75 4.13 16.25 22.15
C PRO A 75 4.31 15.40 20.88
N VAL A 76 4.99 15.97 19.87
CA VAL A 76 5.28 15.27 18.59
C VAL A 76 6.13 14.03 18.84
N GLU A 77 7.04 14.08 19.81
CA GLU A 77 7.93 12.96 20.17
C GLU A 77 7.14 11.72 20.63
N ILE A 78 6.04 11.92 21.37
CA ILE A 78 5.16 10.84 21.81
C ILE A 78 4.42 10.24 20.62
N GLN A 79 3.91 11.07 19.72
CA GLN A 79 3.24 10.60 18.51
C GLN A 79 4.22 9.87 17.58
N ALA A 80 5.44 10.37 17.45
CA ALA A 80 6.50 9.76 16.65
C ALA A 80 6.85 8.36 17.16
N ARG A 81 7.01 8.16 18.48
CA ARG A 81 7.25 6.82 19.06
C ARG A 81 6.10 5.84 18.79
N LYS A 82 4.86 6.30 18.93
CA LYS A 82 3.69 5.46 18.61
C LYS A 82 3.66 5.07 17.13
N PHE A 83 3.96 6.01 16.25
CA PHE A 83 4.06 5.77 14.81
C PHE A 83 5.19 4.79 14.49
N ALA A 84 6.37 4.98 15.07
CA ALA A 84 7.53 4.11 14.87
C ALA A 84 7.23 2.66 15.31
N ALA A 85 6.57 2.48 16.45
CA ALA A 85 6.14 1.16 16.91
C ALA A 85 5.15 0.51 15.93
N GLY A 86 4.16 1.26 15.44
CA GLY A 86 3.21 0.79 14.43
C GLY A 86 3.89 0.45 13.10
N ALA A 87 4.86 1.23 12.66
CA ALA A 87 5.62 0.98 11.44
C ALA A 87 6.45 -0.33 11.55
N LYS A 88 7.10 -0.57 12.68
CA LYS A 88 7.82 -1.84 12.94
C LYS A 88 6.87 -3.03 12.89
N LEU A 89 5.71 -2.93 13.52
CA LEU A 89 4.70 -3.98 13.46
C LEU A 89 4.22 -4.24 12.03
N ALA A 90 3.97 -3.18 11.26
CA ALA A 90 3.60 -3.31 9.85
C ALA A 90 4.68 -4.01 9.03
N MET A 91 5.96 -3.73 9.27
CA MET A 91 7.07 -4.41 8.59
C MET A 91 7.18 -5.89 8.94
N ILE A 92 6.93 -6.26 10.19
CA ILE A 92 6.86 -7.67 10.61
C ILE A 92 5.70 -8.37 9.87
N SER A 93 4.56 -7.71 9.78
CA SER A 93 3.33 -8.26 9.16
C SER A 93 3.35 -8.22 7.63
N LEU A 94 4.31 -7.55 7.00
CA LEU A 94 4.36 -7.34 5.54
C LEU A 94 4.45 -8.66 4.74
N GLY A 95 4.87 -9.76 5.36
CA GLY A 95 4.84 -11.10 4.77
C GLY A 95 3.54 -11.87 5.00
N HIS A 96 2.66 -11.35 5.86
CA HIS A 96 1.43 -11.98 6.31
C HIS A 96 0.26 -11.00 6.13
N GLU A 97 -0.09 -10.73 4.90
CA GLU A 97 -1.02 -9.67 4.50
C GLU A 97 -2.41 -9.83 5.14
N ASP A 98 -2.89 -11.05 5.29
CA ASP A 98 -4.17 -11.34 5.94
C ASP A 98 -4.17 -10.95 7.43
N GLY A 99 -3.01 -10.98 8.08
CA GLY A 99 -2.82 -10.54 9.47
C GLY A 99 -2.77 -9.03 9.63
N LEU A 100 -2.44 -8.28 8.59
CA LEU A 100 -2.32 -6.82 8.62
C LEU A 100 -3.68 -6.11 8.52
N ALA A 101 -4.59 -6.61 7.70
CA ALA A 101 -5.88 -5.98 7.45
C ALA A 101 -6.74 -5.75 8.71
N PRO A 102 -6.88 -6.71 9.64
CA PRO A 102 -7.63 -6.47 10.89
C PRO A 102 -7.02 -5.35 11.73
N THR A 103 -5.69 -5.30 11.84
CA THR A 103 -4.96 -4.25 12.56
C THR A 103 -5.18 -2.88 11.93
N LEU A 104 -5.13 -2.79 10.60
CA LEU A 104 -5.39 -1.56 9.87
C LEU A 104 -6.84 -1.09 10.01
N LYS A 105 -7.81 -1.99 10.00
CA LYS A 105 -9.23 -1.66 10.23
C LYS A 105 -9.43 -1.07 11.62
N LEU A 106 -8.81 -1.66 12.64
CA LEU A 106 -8.86 -1.13 14.01
C LEU A 106 -8.22 0.25 14.11
N LEU A 107 -7.05 0.44 13.48
CA LEU A 107 -6.38 1.73 13.41
C LEU A 107 -7.24 2.77 12.69
N GLY A 108 -7.85 2.40 11.57
CA GLY A 108 -8.78 3.24 10.82
C GLY A 108 -9.99 3.67 11.65
N ALA A 109 -10.55 2.76 12.46
CA ALA A 109 -11.63 3.09 13.39
C ALA A 109 -11.20 4.15 14.42
N ARG A 110 -10.00 4.00 15.01
CA ARG A 110 -9.43 5.02 15.92
C ARG A 110 -9.19 6.35 15.23
N HIS A 111 -8.69 6.34 14.01
CA HIS A 111 -8.50 7.55 13.21
C HIS A 111 -9.83 8.27 12.95
N ARG A 112 -10.90 7.54 12.65
CA ARG A 112 -12.24 8.13 12.48
C ARG A 112 -12.75 8.81 13.76
N GLN A 113 -12.50 8.21 14.93
CA GLN A 113 -12.84 8.81 16.22
C GLN A 113 -12.10 10.13 16.47
N LEU A 114 -10.86 10.27 15.97
CA LEU A 114 -10.09 11.50 16.00
C LEU A 114 -10.51 12.51 14.90
N GLY A 115 -11.51 12.19 14.10
CA GLY A 115 -11.97 13.01 12.99
C GLY A 115 -11.04 13.00 11.77
N ILE A 116 -10.18 11.98 11.64
CA ILE A 116 -9.41 11.74 10.42
C ILE A 116 -10.37 11.25 9.32
N ARG A 117 -10.27 11.88 8.16
CA ARG A 117 -11.11 11.61 6.98
C ARG A 117 -10.24 11.15 5.80
N ALA A 118 -10.85 10.64 4.74
CA ALA A 118 -10.15 10.17 3.54
C ALA A 118 -9.13 11.17 2.95
N ARG A 119 -9.48 12.47 2.95
CA ARG A 119 -8.55 13.53 2.49
C ARG A 119 -7.25 13.58 3.29
N HIS A 120 -7.31 13.31 4.60
CA HIS A 120 -6.13 13.36 5.46
C HIS A 120 -5.15 12.22 5.16
N TYR A 121 -5.65 11.04 4.77
CA TYR A 121 -4.76 9.92 4.36
C TYR A 121 -3.91 10.29 3.14
N ARG A 122 -4.47 11.04 2.18
CA ARG A 122 -3.68 11.55 1.04
C ARG A 122 -2.56 12.47 1.49
N THR A 123 -2.84 13.37 2.42
CA THR A 123 -1.82 14.25 2.99
C THR A 123 -0.79 13.48 3.79
N MET A 124 -1.20 12.48 4.56
CA MET A 124 -0.31 11.58 5.32
C MET A 124 0.62 10.80 4.37
N SER A 125 0.09 10.23 3.29
CA SER A 125 0.90 9.51 2.29
C SER A 125 1.93 10.43 1.63
N ARG A 126 1.53 11.64 1.25
CA ARG A 126 2.46 12.64 0.68
C ARG A 126 3.55 13.05 1.67
N ALA A 127 3.18 13.25 2.94
CA ALA A 127 4.15 13.58 3.99
C ALA A 127 5.15 12.44 4.19
N LEU A 128 4.67 11.19 4.21
CA LEU A 128 5.53 10.03 4.43
C LEU A 128 6.47 9.79 3.25
N VAL A 129 5.98 9.85 2.02
CA VAL A 129 6.84 9.72 0.83
C VAL A 129 7.92 10.80 0.81
N TRP A 130 7.57 12.05 1.09
CA TRP A 130 8.55 13.12 1.21
C TRP A 130 9.59 12.85 2.31
N THR A 131 9.16 12.31 3.45
CA THR A 131 10.06 11.97 4.56
C THR A 131 11.03 10.86 4.17
N LEU A 132 10.54 9.82 3.48
CA LEU A 132 11.37 8.73 2.98
C LEU A 132 12.39 9.22 1.95
N GLU A 133 11.98 10.09 1.02
CA GLU A 133 12.92 10.72 0.06
C GLU A 133 14.05 11.46 0.76
N ARG A 134 13.74 12.22 1.83
CA ARG A 134 14.74 12.95 2.61
C ARG A 134 15.64 12.06 3.44
N SER A 135 15.10 10.98 3.99
CA SER A 135 15.82 10.08 4.89
C SER A 135 16.68 9.06 4.14
N LEU A 136 16.29 8.67 2.94
CA LEU A 136 16.93 7.63 2.13
C LEU A 136 17.79 8.18 0.99
N ASP A 137 17.57 9.44 0.60
CA ASP A 137 18.28 10.13 -0.49
C ASP A 137 18.34 9.27 -1.77
N LYS A 138 19.53 9.04 -2.31
CA LYS A 138 19.74 8.24 -3.54
C LYS A 138 19.25 6.80 -3.45
N SER A 139 19.06 6.29 -2.24
CA SER A 139 18.51 4.94 -2.01
C SER A 139 16.99 4.86 -2.18
N PHE A 140 16.31 5.98 -2.31
CA PHE A 140 14.88 6.05 -2.59
C PHE A 140 14.67 6.27 -4.10
N ASP A 141 15.04 5.26 -4.88
CA ASP A 141 14.86 5.25 -6.30
C ASP A 141 13.37 5.12 -6.70
N ARG A 142 13.11 5.16 -8.01
CA ARG A 142 11.74 5.10 -8.54
C ARG A 142 11.02 3.83 -8.12
N ASP A 143 11.68 2.68 -8.21
CA ASP A 143 11.04 1.38 -7.92
C ASP A 143 10.71 1.26 -6.42
N THR A 144 11.60 1.74 -5.55
CA THR A 144 11.36 1.83 -4.10
C THR A 144 10.20 2.78 -3.80
N LYS A 145 10.15 3.94 -4.45
CA LYS A 145 9.05 4.90 -4.30
C LYS A 145 7.71 4.31 -4.75
N ASP A 146 7.68 3.62 -5.88
CA ASP A 146 6.47 2.98 -6.40
C ASP A 146 5.99 1.85 -5.46
N ALA A 147 6.91 1.08 -4.89
CA ALA A 147 6.60 0.07 -3.88
C ALA A 147 5.94 0.68 -2.63
N TRP A 148 6.50 1.75 -2.08
CA TRP A 148 5.91 2.47 -0.96
C TRP A 148 4.55 3.09 -1.28
N ASN A 149 4.38 3.67 -2.46
CA ASN A 149 3.09 4.20 -2.91
C ASN A 149 2.02 3.10 -2.97
N THR A 150 2.37 1.91 -3.46
CA THR A 150 1.46 0.76 -3.49
C THR A 150 1.05 0.33 -2.08
N LEU A 151 2.01 0.23 -1.15
CA LEU A 151 1.73 -0.09 0.26
C LEU A 151 0.83 0.95 0.92
N LEU A 152 1.12 2.24 0.72
CA LEU A 152 0.33 3.33 1.32
C LEU A 152 -1.08 3.43 0.73
N ALA A 153 -1.24 3.12 -0.55
CA ALA A 153 -2.57 3.02 -1.16
C ALA A 153 -3.40 1.90 -0.52
N TYR A 154 -2.79 0.75 -0.26
CA TYR A 154 -3.42 -0.35 0.46
C TYR A 154 -3.83 0.06 1.89
N PHE A 155 -2.91 0.66 2.65
CA PHE A 155 -3.20 1.16 4.00
C PHE A 155 -4.37 2.14 3.99
N THR A 156 -4.35 3.10 3.08
CA THR A 156 -5.43 4.08 2.93
C THR A 156 -6.76 3.42 2.64
N LYS A 157 -6.79 2.46 1.70
CA LYS A 157 -8.00 1.72 1.34
C LYS A 157 -8.60 0.99 2.54
N VAL A 158 -7.77 0.27 3.29
CA VAL A 158 -8.24 -0.54 4.44
C VAL A 158 -8.64 0.34 5.63
N MET A 159 -7.89 1.41 5.91
CA MET A 159 -8.18 2.30 7.04
C MET A 159 -9.33 3.26 6.79
N ALA A 160 -9.56 3.68 5.56
CA ALA A 160 -10.66 4.58 5.22
C ALA A 160 -12.02 3.85 5.18
N GLY A 161 -12.03 2.55 4.98
CA GLY A 161 -13.22 1.70 4.96
C GLY A 161 -13.84 1.64 3.60
#